data_799bb092c032986ac05089d5ffcffaa5
#
_entry.id   799bb092c032986ac05089d5ffcffaa5
#
_cell.length_a   1.000
_cell.length_b   1.000
_cell.length_c   1.000
_cell.angle_alpha   90.00
_cell.angle_beta   90.00
_cell.angle_gamma   90.00
#
_symmetry.space_group_name_H-M   'P 1'
#
loop_
_entity.id
_entity.type
_entity.pdbx_description
1 polymer ?
#
loop_
_entity_poly.entity_id
_entity_poly.type
_entity_poly.pdbx_seq_one_letter_code
_entity_poly.pdbx_strand_id
1 'polypeptide(L)'
;MYPRNRVEGSVFYITTNIYRRLPIFASPSFIIPILDSLNFYRYQFKCKLFGYVIMLDHLHLLIYPAGESTIVSDFMRDFKRFTSGRIARQAELEGKTDW
;
A
#
# COMPACT_ATOMS: atom_id res chain seq x y z
N MET A 1 5.44 -5.93 6.01
CA MET A 1 5.74 -6.61 7.28
C MET A 1 5.28 -5.78 8.46
N TYR A 2 4.61 -6.40 9.39
CA TYR A 2 4.04 -5.69 10.54
C TYR A 2 4.78 -6.05 11.81
N PRO A 3 4.88 -5.11 12.76
CA PRO A 3 5.47 -5.43 14.06
C PRO A 3 4.65 -6.53 14.75
N ARG A 4 5.33 -7.43 15.43
CA ARG A 4 4.65 -8.49 16.16
C ARG A 4 4.03 -7.97 17.46
N ASN A 5 4.79 -7.12 18.14
CA ASN A 5 4.32 -6.52 19.39
C ASN A 5 3.66 -5.20 19.06
N ARG A 6 2.35 -5.26 18.94
CA ARG A 6 1.57 -4.08 18.59
C ARG A 6 1.01 -3.47 19.86
N VAL A 7 1.26 -2.19 20.02
CA VAL A 7 0.72 -1.43 21.14
C VAL A 7 -0.31 -0.47 20.57
N GLU A 8 -1.50 -0.47 21.15
CA GLU A 8 -2.55 0.45 20.74
C GLU A 8 -2.07 1.87 20.84
N GLY A 9 -2.41 2.69 19.85
CA GLY A 9 -1.99 4.08 19.81
C GLY A 9 -0.62 4.32 19.24
N SER A 10 0.07 3.26 18.79
CA SER A 10 1.40 3.40 18.22
C SER A 10 1.34 3.70 16.73
N VAL A 11 2.37 4.43 16.25
CA VAL A 11 2.60 4.64 14.83
C VAL A 11 3.36 3.42 14.31
N PHE A 12 2.92 2.89 13.18
CA PHE A 12 3.53 1.71 12.57
C PHE A 12 4.33 2.10 11.33
N TYR A 13 5.58 1.65 11.27
CA TYR A 13 6.38 1.78 10.07
C TYR A 13 6.31 0.46 9.31
N ILE A 14 5.82 0.52 8.08
CA ILE A 14 5.58 -0.67 7.27
C ILE A 14 6.33 -0.56 5.95
N THR A 15 7.00 -1.65 5.59
CA THR A 15 7.61 -1.78 4.28
C THR A 15 6.90 -2.93 3.57
N THR A 16 6.41 -2.70 2.38
CA THR A 16 5.71 -3.72 1.62
C THR A 16 6.15 -3.71 0.18
N ASN A 17 6.27 -4.89 -0.40
CA ASN A 17 6.56 -5.05 -1.82
C ASN A 17 5.32 -4.76 -2.63
N ILE A 18 5.53 -4.25 -3.82
CA ILE A 18 4.47 -4.05 -4.77
C ILE A 18 4.48 -5.22 -5.75
N TYR A 19 3.36 -5.44 -6.36
CA TYR A 19 3.06 -6.49 -7.33
C TYR A 19 4.31 -7.10 -7.96
N ARG A 20 4.65 -8.32 -7.55
CA ARG A 20 5.78 -9.13 -8.06
C ARG A 20 7.13 -8.44 -7.99
N ARG A 21 7.26 -7.38 -7.21
CA ARG A 21 8.50 -6.61 -7.08
C ARG A 21 9.02 -6.08 -8.41
N LEU A 22 8.10 -5.77 -9.31
CA LEU A 22 8.45 -5.19 -10.60
C LEU A 22 8.69 -3.69 -10.44
N PRO A 23 9.52 -3.08 -11.30
CA PRO A 23 9.81 -1.65 -11.20
C PRO A 23 8.66 -0.81 -11.75
N ILE A 24 7.47 -1.04 -11.23
CA ILE A 24 6.24 -0.44 -11.75
C ILE A 24 6.21 1.06 -11.54
N PHE A 25 6.93 1.56 -10.53
CA PHE A 25 6.93 2.99 -10.24
C PHE A 25 7.84 3.79 -11.17
N ALA A 26 8.51 3.14 -12.10
CA ALA A 26 9.20 3.83 -13.16
C ALA A 26 8.21 4.51 -14.12
N SER A 27 6.95 4.08 -14.11
CA SER A 27 5.90 4.65 -14.95
C SER A 27 4.89 5.40 -14.08
N PRO A 28 4.68 6.71 -14.30
CA PRO A 28 3.75 7.49 -13.49
C PRO A 28 2.32 6.94 -13.48
N SER A 29 1.91 6.23 -14.53
CA SER A 29 0.55 5.71 -14.60
C SER A 29 0.24 4.68 -13.52
N PHE A 30 1.26 4.10 -12.89
CA PHE A 30 1.06 3.14 -11.81
C PHE A 30 1.01 3.82 -10.44
N ILE A 31 1.46 5.06 -10.35
CA ILE A 31 1.51 5.76 -9.06
C ILE A 31 0.11 6.21 -8.62
N ILE A 32 -0.68 6.72 -9.56
CA ILE A 32 -2.02 7.23 -9.25
C ILE A 32 -2.91 6.15 -8.61
N PRO A 33 -2.99 4.92 -9.15
CA PRO A 33 -3.79 3.88 -8.50
C PRO A 33 -3.36 3.60 -7.06
N ILE A 34 -2.05 3.69 -6.79
CA ILE A 34 -1.55 3.44 -5.44
C ILE A 34 -1.96 4.56 -4.50
N LEU A 35 -1.81 5.80 -4.92
CA LEU A 35 -2.20 6.94 -4.09
C LEU A 35 -3.71 6.94 -3.84
N ASP A 36 -4.51 6.63 -4.86
CA ASP A 36 -5.95 6.54 -4.71
C ASP A 36 -6.33 5.45 -3.71
N SER A 37 -5.67 4.29 -3.79
CA SER A 37 -5.94 3.18 -2.88
C SER A 37 -5.54 3.53 -1.45
N LEU A 38 -4.40 4.16 -1.27
CA LEU A 38 -3.98 4.59 0.06
C LEU A 38 -5.00 5.53 0.68
N ASN A 39 -5.46 6.50 -0.09
CA ASN A 39 -6.43 7.45 0.40
C ASN A 39 -7.77 6.79 0.72
N PHE A 40 -8.21 5.90 -0.16
CA PHE A 40 -9.48 5.19 0.05
C PHE A 40 -9.42 4.34 1.31
N TYR A 41 -8.39 3.53 1.47
CA TYR A 41 -8.36 2.58 2.59
C TYR A 41 -8.02 3.24 3.92
N ARG A 42 -7.27 4.34 3.93
CA ARG A 42 -7.08 5.04 5.19
C ARG A 42 -8.40 5.62 5.72
N TYR A 43 -9.30 6.04 4.83
CA TYR A 43 -10.65 6.44 5.22
C TYR A 43 -11.45 5.25 5.68
N GLN A 44 -11.41 4.18 4.91
CA GLN A 44 -12.18 2.97 5.20
C GLN A 44 -11.85 2.42 6.59
N PHE A 45 -10.60 2.39 6.95
CA PHE A 45 -10.15 1.85 8.23
C PHE A 45 -9.85 2.91 9.28
N LYS A 46 -10.13 4.16 8.97
CA LYS A 46 -9.93 5.28 9.90
C LYS A 46 -8.51 5.36 10.43
N CYS A 47 -7.56 5.17 9.53
CA CYS A 47 -6.15 5.31 9.84
C CYS A 47 -5.66 6.69 9.41
N LYS A 48 -4.64 7.17 10.11
CA LYS A 48 -3.91 8.37 9.67
C LYS A 48 -2.64 7.92 8.99
N LEU A 49 -2.34 8.53 7.86
CA LEU A 49 -1.12 8.26 7.11
C LEU A 49 -0.20 9.46 7.30
N PHE A 50 0.86 9.28 8.10
CA PHE A 50 1.77 10.38 8.39
C PHE A 50 2.83 10.57 7.33
N GLY A 51 3.09 9.55 6.54
CA GLY A 51 4.06 9.67 5.48
C GLY A 51 4.12 8.40 4.65
N TYR A 52 4.69 8.53 3.48
CA TYR A 52 4.94 7.39 2.62
C TYR A 52 6.11 7.69 1.71
N VAL A 53 6.80 6.65 1.28
CA VAL A 53 7.86 6.76 0.28
C VAL A 53 7.64 5.66 -0.74
N ILE A 54 7.57 6.03 -2.01
CA ILE A 54 7.37 5.10 -3.11
C ILE A 54 8.73 4.84 -3.75
N MET A 55 9.16 3.58 -3.66
CA MET A 55 10.39 3.13 -4.31
C MET A 55 10.03 2.38 -5.59
N LEU A 56 11.02 1.93 -6.35
CA LEU A 56 10.74 1.29 -7.64
C LEU A 56 9.84 0.06 -7.52
N ASP A 57 10.06 -0.75 -6.50
CA ASP A 57 9.33 -2.01 -6.36
C ASP A 57 8.73 -2.22 -4.98
N HIS A 58 8.78 -1.21 -4.13
CA HIS A 58 8.19 -1.33 -2.80
C HIS A 58 7.78 0.03 -2.25
N LEU A 59 7.08 -0.01 -1.15
CA LEU A 59 6.42 1.14 -0.55
C LEU A 59 6.69 1.15 0.94
N HIS A 60 7.01 2.32 1.47
CA HIS A 60 7.15 2.54 2.92
C HIS A 60 5.99 3.39 3.39
N LEU A 61 5.38 2.99 4.49
CA LEU A 61 4.24 3.71 5.08
C LEU A 61 4.50 3.99 6.55
N LEU A 62 4.07 5.15 7.00
CA LEU A 62 4.04 5.51 8.41
C LEU A 62 2.58 5.73 8.76
N ILE A 63 1.98 4.78 9.44
CA ILE A 63 0.54 4.72 9.60
C ILE A 63 0.14 4.66 11.08
N TYR A 64 -0.91 5.37 11.44
CA TYR A 64 -1.44 5.40 12.79
C TYR A 64 -2.90 4.93 12.76
N PRO A 65 -3.20 3.75 13.29
CA PRO A 65 -4.58 3.29 13.44
C PRO A 65 -5.17 3.91 14.68
N ALA A 66 -6.16 4.76 14.52
CA ALA A 66 -6.77 5.47 15.65
C ALA A 66 -7.51 4.52 16.61
N GLY A 67 -7.75 3.28 16.20
CA GLY A 67 -8.41 2.28 17.02
C GLY A 67 -7.49 1.12 17.34
N GLU A 68 -8.01 -0.10 17.21
CA GLU A 68 -7.25 -1.32 17.49
C GLU A 68 -6.09 -1.48 16.50
N SER A 69 -4.96 -1.97 17.00
CA SER A 69 -3.78 -2.15 16.17
C SER A 69 -3.98 -3.20 15.07
N THR A 70 -4.93 -4.12 15.26
CA THR A 70 -5.25 -5.12 14.24
C THR A 70 -5.78 -4.50 12.96
N ILE A 71 -6.27 -3.26 13.03
CA ILE A 71 -6.75 -2.54 11.87
C ILE A 71 -5.65 -2.38 10.81
N VAL A 72 -4.38 -2.29 11.24
CA VAL A 72 -3.26 -2.15 10.32
C VAL A 72 -3.15 -3.38 9.41
N SER A 73 -3.32 -4.58 9.97
CA SER A 73 -3.28 -5.81 9.18
C SER A 73 -4.42 -5.86 8.16
N ASP A 74 -5.60 -5.47 8.57
CA ASP A 74 -6.77 -5.45 7.69
C ASP A 74 -6.59 -4.41 6.58
N PHE A 75 -6.11 -3.24 6.94
CA PHE A 75 -5.79 -2.19 5.98
C PHE A 75 -4.81 -2.71 4.92
N MET A 76 -3.72 -3.31 5.37
CA MET A 76 -2.68 -3.77 4.44
C MET A 76 -3.17 -4.91 3.57
N ARG A 77 -3.96 -5.83 4.13
CA ARG A 77 -4.53 -6.92 3.34
C ARG A 77 -5.37 -6.39 2.19
N ASP A 78 -6.30 -5.50 2.49
CA ASP A 78 -7.22 -4.98 1.48
C ASP A 78 -6.52 -4.04 0.51
N PHE A 79 -5.63 -3.20 1.03
CA PHE A 79 -4.86 -2.29 0.19
C PHE A 79 -4.01 -3.07 -0.82
N LYS A 80 -3.30 -4.09 -0.37
CA LYS A 80 -2.42 -4.86 -1.26
C LYS A 80 -3.22 -5.63 -2.30
N ARG A 81 -4.34 -6.23 -1.89
CA ARG A 81 -5.18 -7.00 -2.80
C ARG A 81 -5.72 -6.11 -3.91
N PHE A 82 -6.31 -4.99 -3.54
CA PHE A 82 -6.93 -4.09 -4.50
C PHE A 82 -5.88 -3.45 -5.41
N THR A 83 -4.79 -3.00 -4.83
CA THR A 83 -3.72 -2.33 -5.57
C THR A 83 -3.07 -3.27 -6.57
N SER A 84 -2.80 -4.52 -6.17
CA SER A 84 -2.21 -5.50 -7.08
C SER A 84 -3.12 -5.74 -8.28
N GLY A 85 -4.42 -5.83 -8.05
CA GLY A 85 -5.37 -6.02 -9.15
C GLY A 85 -5.38 -4.84 -10.11
N ARG A 86 -5.36 -3.64 -9.59
CA ARG A 86 -5.36 -2.45 -10.43
C ARG A 86 -4.07 -2.30 -11.22
N ILE A 87 -2.95 -2.64 -10.61
CA ILE A 87 -1.66 -2.56 -11.29
C ILE A 87 -1.59 -3.60 -12.41
N ALA A 88 -2.06 -4.82 -12.15
CA ALA A 88 -2.09 -5.84 -13.17
C ALA A 88 -2.94 -5.40 -14.37
N ARG A 89 -4.10 -4.82 -14.10
CA ARG A 89 -4.96 -4.32 -15.16
C ARG A 89 -4.31 -3.18 -15.94
N GLN A 90 -3.66 -2.27 -15.23
CA GLN A 90 -2.99 -1.15 -15.89
C GLN A 90 -1.85 -1.65 -16.78
N ALA A 91 -1.12 -2.67 -16.32
CA ALA A 91 -0.07 -3.28 -17.12
C ALA A 91 -0.63 -3.89 -18.40
N GLU A 92 -1.76 -4.57 -18.32
CA GLU A 92 -2.43 -5.10 -19.50
C GLU A 92 -2.81 -4.00 -20.48
N LEU A 93 -3.40 -2.92 -19.96
CA LEU A 93 -3.83 -1.81 -20.80
C LEU A 93 -2.66 -1.14 -21.52
N GLU A 94 -1.48 -1.18 -20.94
CA GLU A 94 -0.27 -0.59 -21.52
C GLU A 94 0.56 -1.60 -22.28
N GLY A 95 0.11 -2.84 -22.38
CA GLY A 95 0.85 -3.88 -23.09
C GLY A 95 2.10 -4.34 -22.36
N LYS A 96 2.18 -4.15 -21.05
CA LYS A 96 3.36 -4.51 -20.25
C LYS A 96 3.13 -5.82 -19.52
N THR A 97 2.73 -6.84 -20.26
CA THR A 97 2.39 -8.13 -19.67
C THR A 97 3.61 -9.04 -19.47
N ASP A 98 4.75 -8.65 -19.98
CA ASP A 98 5.99 -9.43 -19.85
C ASP A 98 6.71 -9.20 -18.53
N TRP A 99 6.23 -8.31 -17.74
CA TRP A 99 6.83 -8.04 -16.43
C TRP A 99 6.70 -9.26 -15.50
#